data_562139d2c257faf88439f368752c407c
#
_entry.id   562139d2c257faf88439f368752c407c
#
_cell.length_a   1.000
_cell.length_b   1.000
_cell.length_c   1.000
_cell.angle_alpha   90.00
_cell.angle_beta   90.00
_cell.angle_gamma   90.00
#
_symmetry.space_group_name_H-M   'P 1'
#
loop_
_entity.id
_entity.type
_entity.pdbx_description
1 polymer ?
#
loop_
_entity_poly.entity_id
_entity_poly.type
_entity_poly.pdbx_seq_one_letter_code
_entity_poly.pdbx_strand_id
1 'polypeptide(L)'
;MLVLKNSGIDLTKSETRTLLAFSLLYSFLVLVILSVVTFLYYQFQKDLMLQEKRQILQNYSNNLIFQLKELHVNFDKTNIYPRDDKFQSAIFDSDKKEIFSTLKSHNVSFDEVIYLSENQIHFIKEPESYYLGSKYVIIEIPDDNIWFENIKYKMIIGFLLAFLFMIVIGYFISKLFLRPMRDALHLLDRFIKDTTHELNTPVTAIITNIEMINKDLLDEKLAKKINRIEIGAKTISNIYEDLTFVTLNNQIISNNENINLSNILKQRVDFFNSIATMKKIEFETYIKDDIFIFCDTKKISKLIDNLLSNAIKYNKIGGTIKVVLTKNSLSIEDTGKGISKENIDNLFDRYTRFDKSVGGFGIGLNIVSLIAKEYDFKIEVSSSIDVGTKVKIRW
;
A
#
# COMPACT_ATOMS: atom_id res chain seq x y z
N MET A 1 15.94 8.30 -14.48
CA MET A 1 15.32 9.53 -13.94
C MET A 1 15.04 10.48 -15.11
N LEU A 2 14.05 10.15 -15.94
CA LEU A 2 13.62 10.93 -17.10
C LEU A 2 12.28 11.57 -16.78
N VAL A 3 12.37 12.77 -16.37
CA VAL A 3 11.56 13.97 -16.60
C VAL A 3 10.14 13.72 -17.09
N LEU A 4 9.19 13.68 -16.14
CA LEU A 4 7.80 14.07 -16.34
C LEU A 4 7.64 15.56 -15.96
N LYS A 5 8.30 16.45 -16.65
CA LYS A 5 8.37 17.90 -16.36
C LYS A 5 7.42 18.74 -17.20
N ASN A 6 6.37 18.17 -17.80
CA ASN A 6 5.47 18.94 -18.65
C ASN A 6 3.98 18.54 -18.54
N SER A 7 3.51 18.20 -17.35
CA SER A 7 2.09 18.32 -17.03
C SER A 7 2.02 18.93 -15.62
N GLY A 8 1.51 20.16 -15.51
CA GLY A 8 1.46 20.97 -14.30
C GLY A 8 0.60 20.40 -13.17
N ILE A 9 0.83 19.17 -12.81
CA ILE A 9 0.20 18.44 -11.72
C ILE A 9 1.34 17.90 -10.88
N ASP A 10 1.69 18.62 -9.83
CA ASP A 10 2.49 18.05 -8.74
C ASP A 10 1.68 16.90 -8.14
N LEU A 11 2.06 15.67 -8.50
CA LEU A 11 1.60 14.48 -7.80
C LEU A 11 1.98 14.65 -6.34
N THR A 12 1.01 14.58 -5.45
CA THR A 12 1.29 14.63 -4.02
C THR A 12 2.31 13.52 -3.67
N LYS A 13 3.18 13.75 -2.69
CA LYS A 13 4.16 12.73 -2.24
C LYS A 13 3.51 11.36 -1.98
N SER A 14 2.24 11.34 -1.58
CA SER A 14 1.45 10.13 -1.33
C SER A 14 1.12 9.38 -2.62
N GLU A 15 0.73 10.08 -3.69
CA GLU A 15 0.37 9.46 -4.98
C GLU A 15 1.59 8.86 -5.68
N THR A 16 2.73 9.58 -5.68
CA THR A 16 3.99 9.04 -6.21
C THR A 16 4.45 7.80 -5.44
N ARG A 17 4.28 7.77 -4.12
CA ARG A 17 4.63 6.62 -3.30
C ARG A 17 3.73 5.41 -3.59
N THR A 18 2.44 5.64 -3.78
CA THR A 18 1.47 4.58 -4.13
C THR A 18 1.75 4.02 -5.52
N LEU A 19 2.05 4.88 -6.51
CA LEU A 19 2.45 4.46 -7.85
C LEU A 19 3.74 3.65 -7.86
N LEU A 20 4.74 4.08 -7.12
CA LEU A 20 6.00 3.35 -6.97
C LEU A 20 5.77 1.99 -6.31
N ALA A 21 4.96 1.92 -5.24
CA ALA A 21 4.63 0.67 -4.57
C ALA A 21 3.89 -0.30 -5.51
N PHE A 22 2.92 0.18 -6.28
CA PHE A 22 2.21 -0.61 -7.29
C PHE A 22 3.15 -1.12 -8.38
N SER A 23 4.01 -0.24 -8.93
CA SER A 23 4.98 -0.61 -9.97
C SER A 23 6.00 -1.63 -9.48
N LEU A 24 6.48 -1.50 -8.25
CA LEU A 24 7.40 -2.47 -7.63
C LEU A 24 6.72 -3.82 -7.41
N LEU A 25 5.49 -3.83 -6.88
CA LEU A 25 4.72 -5.06 -6.68
C LEU A 25 4.44 -5.77 -8.01
N TYR A 26 4.03 -5.02 -9.05
CA TYR A 26 3.81 -5.55 -10.38
C TYR A 26 5.09 -6.17 -10.97
N SER A 27 6.22 -5.43 -10.92
CA SER A 27 7.50 -5.90 -11.42
C SER A 27 7.99 -7.15 -10.69
N PHE A 28 7.80 -7.22 -9.38
CA PHE A 28 8.12 -8.39 -8.56
C PHE A 28 7.27 -9.60 -8.98
N LEU A 29 5.96 -9.43 -9.14
CA LEU A 29 5.05 -10.50 -9.57
C LEU A 29 5.43 -11.04 -10.96
N VAL A 30 5.72 -10.14 -11.91
CA VAL A 30 6.18 -10.51 -13.26
C VAL A 30 7.48 -11.31 -13.20
N LEU A 31 8.44 -10.88 -12.38
CA LEU A 31 9.71 -11.58 -12.21
C LEU A 31 9.52 -13.01 -11.66
N VAL A 32 8.65 -13.18 -10.66
CA VAL A 32 8.32 -14.49 -10.11
C VAL A 32 7.69 -15.39 -11.17
N ILE A 33 6.69 -14.90 -11.92
CA ILE A 33 6.02 -15.68 -12.97
C ILE A 33 7.02 -16.10 -14.06
N LEU A 34 7.83 -15.17 -14.55
CA LEU A 34 8.84 -15.48 -15.58
C LEU A 34 9.91 -16.47 -15.08
N SER A 35 10.30 -16.39 -13.81
CA SER A 35 11.23 -17.35 -13.21
C SER A 35 10.63 -18.75 -13.17
N VAL A 36 9.35 -18.90 -12.81
CA VAL A 36 8.65 -20.19 -12.82
C VAL A 36 8.55 -20.74 -14.24
N VAL A 37 8.16 -19.91 -15.21
CA VAL A 37 8.05 -20.32 -16.62
C VAL A 37 9.42 -20.78 -17.16
N THR A 38 10.48 -20.04 -16.85
CA THR A 38 11.84 -20.38 -17.26
C THR A 38 12.30 -21.72 -16.64
N PHE A 39 11.98 -21.94 -15.36
CA PHE A 39 12.27 -23.19 -14.68
C PHE A 39 11.51 -24.38 -15.29
N LEU A 40 10.22 -24.21 -15.58
CA LEU A 40 9.42 -25.26 -16.24
C LEU A 40 9.95 -25.57 -17.65
N TYR A 41 10.37 -24.55 -18.40
CA TYR A 41 10.98 -24.72 -19.71
C TYR A 41 12.31 -25.48 -19.61
N TYR A 42 13.13 -25.18 -18.61
CA TYR A 42 14.37 -25.95 -18.35
C TYR A 42 14.07 -27.42 -18.05
N GLN A 43 13.11 -27.71 -17.17
CA GLN A 43 12.73 -29.10 -16.85
C GLN A 43 12.24 -29.85 -18.10
N PHE A 44 11.39 -29.20 -18.88
CA PHE A 44 10.89 -29.79 -20.14
C PHE A 44 12.02 -30.13 -21.12
N GLN A 45 13.00 -29.27 -21.28
CA GLN A 45 14.15 -29.51 -22.16
C GLN A 45 15.07 -30.61 -21.62
N LYS A 46 15.26 -30.69 -20.31
CA LYS A 46 15.97 -31.76 -19.65
C LYS A 46 15.30 -33.11 -19.93
N ASP A 47 13.98 -33.21 -19.78
CA ASP A 47 13.22 -34.43 -20.01
C ASP A 47 13.30 -34.85 -21.48
N LEU A 48 13.21 -33.90 -22.42
CA LEU A 48 13.40 -34.19 -23.84
C LEU A 48 14.79 -34.79 -24.12
N MET A 49 15.85 -34.22 -23.59
CA MET A 49 17.22 -34.73 -23.71
C MET A 49 17.33 -36.18 -23.17
N LEU A 50 16.78 -36.44 -21.99
CA LEU A 50 16.78 -37.74 -21.39
C LEU A 50 16.02 -38.78 -22.26
N GLN A 51 14.91 -38.40 -22.87
CA GLN A 51 14.14 -39.23 -23.78
C GLN A 51 14.94 -39.57 -25.07
N GLU A 52 15.64 -38.59 -25.65
CA GLU A 52 16.52 -38.84 -26.81
C GLU A 52 17.66 -39.80 -26.47
N LYS A 53 18.29 -39.64 -25.30
CA LYS A 53 19.36 -40.53 -24.85
C LYS A 53 18.88 -41.96 -24.49
N ARG A 54 17.59 -42.09 -24.11
CA ARG A 54 16.99 -43.35 -23.66
C ARG A 54 17.17 -44.49 -24.65
N GLN A 55 16.97 -44.27 -25.93
CA GLN A 55 17.05 -45.30 -26.94
C GLN A 55 18.51 -45.85 -27.10
N ILE A 56 19.49 -44.95 -27.02
CA ILE A 56 20.93 -45.33 -27.09
C ILE A 56 21.30 -46.12 -25.85
N LEU A 57 20.92 -45.67 -24.67
CA LEU A 57 21.20 -46.31 -23.38
C LEU A 57 20.51 -47.67 -23.27
N GLN A 58 19.30 -47.79 -23.83
CA GLN A 58 18.61 -49.09 -23.92
C GLN A 58 19.36 -50.08 -24.80
N ASN A 59 19.96 -49.64 -25.90
CA ASN A 59 20.80 -50.52 -26.75
C ASN A 59 22.09 -50.94 -26.04
N TYR A 60 22.72 -50.01 -25.31
CA TYR A 60 23.90 -50.33 -24.50
C TYR A 60 23.59 -51.36 -23.40
N SER A 61 22.47 -51.19 -22.71
CA SER A 61 22.04 -52.11 -21.66
C SER A 61 21.73 -53.51 -22.23
N ASN A 62 21.09 -53.60 -23.41
CA ASN A 62 20.81 -54.86 -24.07
C ASN A 62 22.10 -55.62 -24.44
N ASN A 63 23.09 -54.88 -24.99
CA ASN A 63 24.39 -55.45 -25.31
C ASN A 63 25.13 -56.01 -24.07
N LEU A 64 25.13 -55.18 -22.98
CA LEU A 64 25.72 -55.60 -21.72
C LEU A 64 25.02 -56.83 -21.12
N ILE A 65 23.68 -56.86 -21.12
CA ILE A 65 22.90 -58.02 -20.64
C ILE A 65 23.25 -59.29 -21.47
N PHE A 66 23.41 -59.14 -22.78
CA PHE A 66 23.84 -60.28 -23.64
C PHE A 66 25.22 -60.77 -23.24
N GLN A 67 26.17 -59.84 -23.01
CA GLN A 67 27.53 -60.21 -22.57
C GLN A 67 27.53 -60.83 -21.16
N LEU A 68 26.69 -60.36 -20.25
CA LEU A 68 26.53 -60.97 -18.92
C LEU A 68 25.92 -62.35 -18.98
N LYS A 69 25.02 -62.61 -19.92
CA LYS A 69 24.51 -63.99 -20.20
C LYS A 69 25.58 -64.92 -20.68
N GLU A 70 26.41 -64.46 -21.62
CA GLU A 70 27.56 -65.27 -22.11
C GLU A 70 28.58 -65.53 -20.99
N LEU A 71 28.88 -64.53 -20.18
CA LEU A 71 29.75 -64.67 -19.02
C LEU A 71 29.20 -65.67 -18.00
N HIS A 72 27.92 -65.65 -17.73
CA HIS A 72 27.24 -66.55 -16.80
C HIS A 72 27.36 -68.01 -17.25
N VAL A 73 27.19 -68.30 -18.54
CA VAL A 73 27.31 -69.64 -19.11
C VAL A 73 28.78 -70.17 -19.13
N ASN A 74 29.75 -69.26 -19.30
CA ASN A 74 31.15 -69.56 -19.41
C ASN A 74 31.98 -69.14 -18.17
N PHE A 75 31.37 -69.00 -16.99
CA PHE A 75 32.03 -68.44 -15.81
C PHE A 75 33.27 -69.19 -15.35
N ASP A 76 33.29 -70.51 -15.52
CA ASP A 76 34.44 -71.34 -15.19
C ASP A 76 35.67 -71.11 -16.11
N LYS A 77 35.48 -70.53 -17.29
CA LYS A 77 36.56 -70.28 -18.27
C LYS A 77 37.03 -68.84 -18.27
N THR A 78 36.10 -67.89 -18.03
CA THR A 78 36.34 -66.43 -18.00
C THR A 78 35.48 -65.80 -16.93
N ASN A 79 36.11 -65.08 -16.02
CA ASN A 79 35.43 -64.35 -14.90
C ASN A 79 35.68 -62.87 -14.97
N ILE A 80 35.94 -62.30 -16.17
CA ILE A 80 36.21 -60.90 -16.37
C ILE A 80 34.92 -60.22 -16.74
N TYR A 81 34.52 -59.21 -15.94
CA TYR A 81 33.36 -58.39 -16.20
C TYR A 81 33.50 -57.63 -17.53
N PRO A 82 32.47 -57.61 -18.39
CA PRO A 82 32.52 -56.92 -19.67
C PRO A 82 32.65 -55.38 -19.43
N ARG A 83 33.57 -54.78 -20.19
CA ARG A 83 33.80 -53.34 -20.17
C ARG A 83 33.65 -52.80 -21.58
N ASP A 84 33.10 -51.58 -21.69
CA ASP A 84 32.94 -50.85 -22.94
C ASP A 84 33.49 -49.43 -22.78
N ASP A 85 34.16 -48.90 -23.79
CA ASP A 85 34.72 -47.56 -23.76
C ASP A 85 33.65 -46.45 -23.91
N LYS A 86 32.46 -46.82 -24.38
CA LYS A 86 31.36 -45.89 -24.65
C LYS A 86 30.50 -45.58 -23.42
N PHE A 87 30.54 -46.44 -22.40
CA PHE A 87 29.73 -46.27 -21.20
C PHE A 87 30.39 -46.95 -19.99
N GLN A 88 30.05 -46.48 -18.81
CA GLN A 88 30.34 -47.18 -17.56
C GLN A 88 29.10 -47.98 -17.14
N SER A 89 29.31 -49.06 -16.37
CA SER A 89 28.19 -49.90 -15.98
C SER A 89 28.36 -50.48 -14.60
N ALA A 90 27.25 -50.86 -14.00
CA ALA A 90 27.21 -51.56 -12.73
C ALA A 90 26.07 -52.60 -12.73
N ILE A 91 26.24 -53.61 -11.90
CA ILE A 91 25.22 -54.63 -11.62
C ILE A 91 24.95 -54.68 -10.13
N PHE A 92 23.65 -54.73 -9.78
CA PHE A 92 23.17 -54.80 -8.41
C PHE A 92 22.23 -56.00 -8.23
N ASP A 93 22.21 -56.53 -7.01
CA ASP A 93 21.31 -57.61 -6.62
C ASP A 93 19.87 -57.14 -6.28
N SER A 94 19.03 -58.07 -5.80
CA SER A 94 17.66 -57.77 -5.38
C SER A 94 17.57 -56.84 -4.19
N ASP A 95 18.61 -56.81 -3.36
CA ASP A 95 18.67 -55.94 -2.16
C ASP A 95 19.34 -54.61 -2.45
N LYS A 96 19.53 -54.28 -3.76
CA LYS A 96 20.21 -53.07 -4.24
C LYS A 96 21.67 -52.99 -3.78
N LYS A 97 22.31 -54.10 -3.48
CA LYS A 97 23.73 -54.20 -3.14
C LYS A 97 24.54 -54.33 -4.43
N GLU A 98 25.60 -53.56 -4.50
CA GLU A 98 26.53 -53.59 -5.64
C GLU A 98 27.26 -54.94 -5.72
N ILE A 99 27.16 -55.58 -6.88
CA ILE A 99 27.93 -56.80 -7.20
C ILE A 99 29.22 -56.39 -7.91
N PHE A 100 29.11 -55.49 -8.87
CA PHE A 100 30.25 -54.94 -9.60
C PHE A 100 29.92 -53.56 -10.14
N SER A 101 30.90 -52.66 -10.16
CA SER A 101 30.68 -51.28 -10.65
C SER A 101 31.93 -50.73 -11.33
N THR A 102 31.72 -49.99 -12.42
CA THR A 102 32.69 -49.10 -13.05
C THR A 102 32.19 -47.67 -13.09
N LEU A 103 31.07 -47.38 -12.40
CA LEU A 103 30.45 -46.05 -12.38
C LEU A 103 31.42 -45.01 -11.82
N LYS A 104 31.31 -43.79 -12.32
CA LYS A 104 32.03 -42.63 -11.80
C LYS A 104 31.26 -41.95 -10.68
N SER A 105 29.93 -42.01 -10.75
CA SER A 105 29.04 -41.45 -9.73
C SER A 105 28.98 -42.36 -8.49
N HIS A 106 28.89 -41.73 -7.31
CA HIS A 106 28.82 -42.47 -6.04
C HIS A 106 27.36 -42.76 -5.60
N ASN A 107 26.38 -41.99 -6.11
CA ASN A 107 24.99 -42.13 -5.71
C ASN A 107 24.13 -42.64 -6.87
N VAL A 108 23.54 -43.80 -6.70
CA VAL A 108 22.59 -44.39 -7.64
C VAL A 108 21.17 -44.29 -7.07
N SER A 109 20.25 -43.67 -7.81
CA SER A 109 18.82 -43.69 -7.49
C SER A 109 18.13 -44.79 -8.28
N PHE A 110 17.30 -45.60 -7.62
CA PHE A 110 16.52 -46.67 -8.25
C PHE A 110 15.03 -46.22 -8.46
N ASP A 111 14.72 -44.92 -8.23
CA ASP A 111 13.36 -44.46 -8.31
C ASP A 111 12.94 -44.13 -9.75
N GLU A 112 13.90 -43.85 -10.62
CA GLU A 112 13.68 -43.48 -12.01
C GLU A 112 14.45 -44.41 -12.96
N VAL A 113 13.85 -44.67 -14.13
CA VAL A 113 14.51 -45.52 -15.17
C VAL A 113 15.65 -44.80 -15.86
N ILE A 114 15.55 -43.47 -16.00
CA ILE A 114 16.59 -42.63 -16.58
C ILE A 114 16.61 -41.27 -15.83
N TYR A 115 17.79 -40.86 -15.40
CA TYR A 115 17.96 -39.60 -14.69
C TYR A 115 19.38 -39.03 -14.87
N LEU A 116 19.50 -37.74 -14.60
CA LEU A 116 20.75 -36.98 -14.60
C LEU A 116 21.18 -36.73 -13.15
N SER A 117 22.34 -37.20 -12.75
CA SER A 117 22.97 -36.96 -11.45
C SER A 117 24.48 -36.80 -11.62
N GLU A 118 25.09 -35.85 -10.85
CA GLU A 118 26.56 -35.64 -10.86
C GLU A 118 27.18 -35.49 -12.26
N ASN A 119 26.46 -34.83 -13.18
CA ASN A 119 26.85 -34.65 -14.59
C ASN A 119 26.98 -35.96 -15.37
N GLN A 120 26.30 -37.01 -14.90
CA GLN A 120 26.21 -38.31 -15.54
C GLN A 120 24.75 -38.67 -15.78
N ILE A 121 24.47 -39.30 -16.94
CA ILE A 121 23.15 -39.80 -17.27
C ILE A 121 23.13 -41.30 -16.94
N HIS A 122 22.22 -41.68 -16.06
CA HIS A 122 22.03 -43.05 -15.63
C HIS A 122 20.80 -43.64 -16.31
N PHE A 123 20.91 -44.91 -16.69
CA PHE A 123 19.79 -45.69 -17.20
C PHE A 123 19.77 -47.04 -16.49
N ILE A 124 18.63 -47.39 -15.89
CA ILE A 124 18.44 -48.61 -15.14
C ILE A 124 17.57 -49.59 -15.95
N LYS A 125 17.97 -50.80 -16.04
CA LYS A 125 17.21 -51.88 -16.67
C LYS A 125 17.23 -53.14 -15.82
N GLU A 126 16.09 -53.80 -15.70
CA GLU A 126 16.00 -55.17 -15.12
C GLU A 126 16.12 -56.18 -16.23
N PRO A 127 17.09 -57.12 -16.17
CA PRO A 127 17.20 -58.25 -17.08
C PRO A 127 16.04 -59.24 -16.91
N GLU A 128 15.64 -59.94 -17.95
CA GLU A 128 14.59 -60.98 -17.88
C GLU A 128 14.96 -62.16 -16.97
N SER A 129 16.25 -62.35 -16.72
CA SER A 129 16.79 -63.42 -15.85
C SER A 129 17.94 -62.88 -15.01
N TYR A 130 18.16 -63.46 -13.82
CA TYR A 130 19.22 -63.05 -12.89
C TYR A 130 20.58 -63.61 -13.31
N TYR A 131 21.23 -63.03 -14.31
CA TYR A 131 22.58 -63.43 -14.71
C TYR A 131 23.60 -62.97 -13.66
N LEU A 132 24.44 -63.84 -13.16
CA LEU A 132 25.42 -63.57 -12.10
C LEU A 132 24.83 -62.97 -10.83
N GLY A 133 23.52 -63.21 -10.53
CA GLY A 133 22.83 -62.65 -9.40
C GLY A 133 22.33 -61.21 -9.58
N SER A 134 22.53 -60.61 -10.78
CA SER A 134 22.13 -59.24 -11.04
C SER A 134 20.62 -59.09 -11.26
N LYS A 135 19.96 -58.26 -10.50
CA LYS A 135 18.59 -57.79 -10.74
C LYS A 135 18.54 -56.48 -11.50
N TYR A 136 19.48 -55.59 -11.24
CA TYR A 136 19.55 -54.29 -11.89
C TYR A 136 20.85 -54.14 -12.66
N VAL A 137 20.75 -53.67 -13.89
CA VAL A 137 21.87 -53.29 -14.74
C VAL A 137 21.78 -51.79 -14.93
N ILE A 138 22.83 -51.08 -14.59
CA ILE A 138 22.92 -49.64 -14.70
C ILE A 138 23.96 -49.29 -15.75
N ILE A 139 23.58 -48.39 -16.65
CA ILE A 139 24.46 -47.80 -17.65
C ILE A 139 24.63 -46.31 -17.29
N GLU A 140 25.87 -45.87 -17.29
CA GLU A 140 26.24 -44.48 -17.05
C GLU A 140 27.01 -43.94 -18.25
N ILE A 141 26.60 -42.77 -18.74
CA ILE A 141 27.32 -41.98 -19.73
C ILE A 141 27.50 -40.53 -19.25
N PRO A 142 28.61 -39.86 -19.62
CA PRO A 142 28.76 -38.45 -19.28
C PRO A 142 27.73 -37.60 -20.01
N ASP A 143 27.18 -36.60 -19.30
CA ASP A 143 26.43 -35.52 -19.94
C ASP A 143 27.43 -34.56 -20.58
N ASP A 144 27.30 -34.35 -21.89
CA ASP A 144 28.13 -33.42 -22.66
C ASP A 144 27.69 -31.96 -22.46
N ASN A 145 26.61 -31.73 -21.74
CA ASN A 145 26.01 -30.42 -21.51
C ASN A 145 25.68 -29.60 -22.78
N ILE A 146 25.81 -30.16 -23.97
CA ILE A 146 25.57 -29.46 -25.24
C ILE A 146 24.12 -28.97 -25.32
N TRP A 147 23.18 -29.76 -24.84
CA TRP A 147 21.76 -29.41 -24.81
C TRP A 147 21.53 -28.15 -23.96
N PHE A 148 22.19 -28.07 -22.80
CA PHE A 148 22.05 -26.93 -21.90
C PHE A 148 22.64 -25.62 -22.49
N GLU A 149 23.85 -25.70 -23.06
CA GLU A 149 24.47 -24.55 -23.74
C GLU A 149 23.64 -24.07 -24.92
N ASN A 150 22.98 -24.97 -25.66
CA ASN A 150 22.09 -24.62 -26.77
C ASN A 150 20.81 -23.86 -26.33
N ILE A 151 20.26 -24.16 -25.16
CA ILE A 151 19.05 -23.53 -24.66
C ILE A 151 19.32 -22.31 -23.76
N LYS A 152 20.47 -22.26 -23.08
CA LYS A 152 20.86 -21.23 -22.13
C LYS A 152 20.68 -19.80 -22.68
N TYR A 153 21.24 -19.53 -23.83
CA TYR A 153 21.10 -18.20 -24.45
C TYR A 153 19.65 -17.91 -24.87
N LYS A 154 18.92 -18.90 -25.36
CA LYS A 154 17.51 -18.75 -25.73
C LYS A 154 16.65 -18.43 -24.50
N MET A 155 16.93 -19.10 -23.37
CA MET A 155 16.25 -18.83 -22.10
C MET A 155 16.52 -17.40 -21.59
N ILE A 156 17.79 -16.97 -21.59
CA ILE A 156 18.17 -15.62 -21.14
C ILE A 156 17.53 -14.55 -22.03
N ILE A 157 17.66 -14.68 -23.35
CA ILE A 157 17.09 -13.71 -24.29
C ILE A 157 15.55 -13.70 -24.19
N GLY A 158 14.91 -14.87 -24.15
CA GLY A 158 13.47 -15.01 -24.01
C GLY A 158 12.95 -14.37 -22.72
N PHE A 159 13.65 -14.61 -21.59
CA PHE A 159 13.33 -14.00 -20.31
C PHE A 159 13.43 -12.47 -20.37
N LEU A 160 14.52 -11.92 -20.92
CA LEU A 160 14.73 -10.48 -21.03
C LEU A 160 13.70 -9.81 -21.93
N LEU A 161 13.37 -10.42 -23.09
CA LEU A 161 12.35 -9.88 -23.99
C LEU A 161 10.96 -9.92 -23.36
N ALA A 162 10.58 -11.02 -22.70
CA ALA A 162 9.31 -11.14 -22.01
C ALA A 162 9.20 -10.16 -20.84
N PHE A 163 10.28 -9.97 -20.07
CA PHE A 163 10.33 -9.01 -18.98
C PHE A 163 10.16 -7.58 -19.47
N LEU A 164 10.89 -7.18 -20.53
CA LEU A 164 10.76 -5.86 -21.15
C LEU A 164 9.33 -5.63 -21.69
N PHE A 165 8.76 -6.62 -22.36
CA PHE A 165 7.38 -6.56 -22.88
C PHE A 165 6.36 -6.36 -21.75
N MET A 166 6.52 -7.07 -20.63
CA MET A 166 5.64 -6.92 -19.47
C MET A 166 5.78 -5.55 -18.81
N ILE A 167 6.99 -4.96 -18.75
CA ILE A 167 7.16 -3.59 -18.25
C ILE A 167 6.40 -2.59 -19.13
N VAL A 168 6.46 -2.74 -20.45
CA VAL A 168 5.72 -1.88 -21.38
C VAL A 168 4.21 -2.02 -21.17
N ILE A 169 3.70 -3.23 -21.03
CA ILE A 169 2.28 -3.47 -20.69
C ILE A 169 1.91 -2.80 -19.37
N GLY A 170 2.71 -2.98 -18.32
CA GLY A 170 2.49 -2.35 -17.01
C GLY A 170 2.41 -0.83 -17.07
N TYR A 171 3.27 -0.20 -17.90
CA TYR A 171 3.21 1.24 -18.16
C TYR A 171 1.87 1.66 -18.83
N PHE A 172 1.42 0.94 -19.86
CA PHE A 172 0.15 1.23 -20.53
C PHE A 172 -1.06 1.02 -19.61
N ILE A 173 -1.08 -0.07 -18.84
CA ILE A 173 -2.14 -0.34 -17.86
C ILE A 173 -2.18 0.79 -16.82
N SER A 174 -1.03 1.16 -16.26
CA SER A 174 -0.95 2.26 -15.30
C SER A 174 -1.51 3.56 -15.88
N LYS A 175 -1.16 3.90 -17.12
CA LYS A 175 -1.67 5.09 -17.79
C LYS A 175 -3.17 5.03 -18.07
N LEU A 176 -3.70 3.86 -18.45
CA LEU A 176 -5.11 3.68 -18.78
C LEU A 176 -6.01 3.82 -17.55
N PHE A 177 -5.60 3.27 -16.40
CA PHE A 177 -6.41 3.31 -15.18
C PHE A 177 -6.24 4.59 -14.37
N LEU A 178 -5.05 5.18 -14.32
CA LEU A 178 -4.79 6.35 -13.49
C LEU A 178 -5.26 7.67 -14.11
N ARG A 179 -5.27 7.78 -15.44
CA ARG A 179 -5.76 8.99 -16.12
C ARG A 179 -7.22 9.30 -15.80
N PRO A 180 -8.20 8.39 -16.07
CA PRO A 180 -9.61 8.71 -15.81
C PRO A 180 -9.89 8.95 -14.33
N MET A 181 -9.19 8.29 -13.42
CA MET A 181 -9.33 8.55 -11.98
C MET A 181 -8.84 9.96 -11.61
N ARG A 182 -7.73 10.40 -12.18
CA ARG A 182 -7.20 11.76 -12.00
C ARG A 182 -8.14 12.81 -12.59
N ASP A 183 -8.64 12.58 -13.81
CA ASP A 183 -9.57 13.48 -14.48
C ASP A 183 -10.88 13.61 -13.69
N ALA A 184 -11.38 12.52 -13.10
CA ALA A 184 -12.54 12.53 -12.23
C ALA A 184 -12.30 13.35 -10.95
N LEU A 185 -11.12 13.24 -10.31
CA LEU A 185 -10.75 14.05 -9.15
C LEU A 185 -10.65 15.53 -9.51
N HIS A 186 -10.04 15.89 -10.63
CA HIS A 186 -9.97 17.28 -11.09
C HIS A 186 -11.35 17.86 -11.46
N LEU A 187 -12.23 17.04 -12.03
CA LEU A 187 -13.58 17.44 -12.30
C LEU A 187 -14.34 17.73 -11.01
N LEU A 188 -14.18 16.85 -10.00
CA LEU A 188 -14.77 17.04 -8.67
C LEU A 188 -14.26 18.31 -7.99
N ASP A 189 -12.95 18.56 -8.02
CA ASP A 189 -12.33 19.76 -7.45
C ASP A 189 -12.86 21.03 -8.12
N ARG A 190 -12.97 21.02 -9.46
CA ARG A 190 -13.53 22.15 -10.22
C ARG A 190 -15.01 22.35 -9.89
N PHE A 191 -15.79 21.27 -9.87
CA PHE A 191 -17.22 21.32 -9.52
C PHE A 191 -17.43 21.91 -8.12
N ILE A 192 -16.66 21.48 -7.12
CA ILE A 192 -16.75 22.03 -5.76
C ILE A 192 -16.42 23.51 -5.76
N LYS A 193 -15.34 23.94 -6.43
CA LYS A 193 -14.92 25.33 -6.51
C LYS A 193 -16.00 26.22 -7.16
N ASP A 194 -16.49 25.82 -8.32
CA ASP A 194 -17.47 26.59 -9.08
C ASP A 194 -18.81 26.67 -8.32
N THR A 195 -19.29 25.54 -7.79
CA THR A 195 -20.51 25.48 -6.97
C THR A 195 -20.39 26.34 -5.72
N THR A 196 -19.20 26.37 -5.07
CA THR A 196 -18.97 27.21 -3.89
C THR A 196 -19.09 28.70 -4.24
N HIS A 197 -18.50 29.14 -5.35
CA HIS A 197 -18.60 30.53 -5.78
C HIS A 197 -20.05 30.91 -6.13
N GLU A 198 -20.76 30.05 -6.85
CA GLU A 198 -22.13 30.32 -7.26
C GLU A 198 -23.14 30.25 -6.10
N LEU A 199 -22.86 29.50 -5.04
CA LEU A 199 -23.73 29.44 -3.85
C LEU A 199 -23.42 30.52 -2.82
N ASN A 200 -22.18 31.01 -2.73
CA ASN A 200 -21.85 32.11 -1.83
C ASN A 200 -22.60 33.41 -2.19
N THR A 201 -22.80 33.70 -3.46
CA THR A 201 -23.48 34.89 -3.93
C THR A 201 -24.93 34.99 -3.40
N PRO A 202 -25.82 33.99 -3.63
CA PRO A 202 -27.20 34.07 -3.11
C PRO A 202 -27.26 33.98 -1.58
N VAL A 203 -26.36 33.22 -0.94
CA VAL A 203 -26.30 33.12 0.53
C VAL A 203 -25.87 34.45 1.14
N THR A 204 -24.89 35.15 0.59
CA THR A 204 -24.48 36.50 1.01
C THR A 204 -25.60 37.46 0.82
N ALA A 205 -26.34 37.44 -0.29
CA ALA A 205 -27.50 38.28 -0.51
C ALA A 205 -28.61 38.07 0.56
N ILE A 206 -28.88 36.81 0.94
CA ILE A 206 -29.82 36.47 2.01
C ILE A 206 -29.34 37.06 3.34
N ILE A 207 -28.08 36.89 3.71
CA ILE A 207 -27.51 37.41 4.96
C ILE A 207 -27.56 38.91 4.98
N THR A 208 -27.15 39.60 3.91
CA THR A 208 -27.17 41.05 3.82
C THR A 208 -28.61 41.63 3.93
N ASN A 209 -29.60 40.99 3.26
CA ASN A 209 -30.99 41.42 3.40
C ASN A 209 -31.52 41.26 4.83
N ILE A 210 -31.12 40.19 5.53
CA ILE A 210 -31.50 39.96 6.93
C ILE A 210 -30.84 40.99 7.85
N GLU A 211 -29.58 41.37 7.60
CA GLU A 211 -28.85 42.38 8.38
C GLU A 211 -29.44 43.79 8.21
N MET A 212 -30.06 44.05 7.05
CA MET A 212 -30.76 45.35 6.80
C MET A 212 -32.12 45.43 7.51
N ILE A 213 -32.67 44.34 8.03
CA ILE A 213 -33.93 44.34 8.75
C ILE A 213 -33.72 44.89 10.16
N ASN A 214 -34.46 45.96 10.50
CA ASN A 214 -34.47 46.45 11.87
C ASN A 214 -35.24 45.48 12.79
N LYS A 215 -34.49 44.66 13.53
CA LYS A 215 -35.03 43.58 14.38
C LYS A 215 -35.86 44.12 15.56
N ASP A 216 -35.63 45.39 15.98
CA ASP A 216 -36.35 46.02 17.09
C ASP A 216 -37.79 46.39 16.72
N LEU A 217 -38.10 46.47 15.43
CA LEU A 217 -39.44 46.79 14.91
C LEU A 217 -40.28 45.54 14.63
N LEU A 218 -39.75 44.35 14.87
CA LEU A 218 -40.40 43.07 14.54
C LEU A 218 -41.18 42.53 15.76
N ASP A 219 -42.29 41.83 15.47
CA ASP A 219 -42.92 41.02 16.50
C ASP A 219 -42.00 39.83 16.86
N GLU A 220 -42.15 39.33 18.07
CA GLU A 220 -41.29 38.24 18.59
C GLU A 220 -41.32 36.98 17.71
N LYS A 221 -42.46 36.69 17.09
CA LYS A 221 -42.67 35.53 16.23
C LYS A 221 -41.96 35.66 14.90
N LEU A 222 -41.94 36.86 14.32
CA LEU A 222 -41.25 37.17 13.08
C LEU A 222 -39.73 37.26 13.30
N ALA A 223 -39.29 37.87 14.39
CA ALA A 223 -37.90 37.96 14.80
C ALA A 223 -37.27 36.54 14.96
N LYS A 224 -37.99 35.63 15.60
CA LYS A 224 -37.57 34.21 15.72
C LYS A 224 -37.45 33.52 14.35
N LYS A 225 -38.35 33.79 13.41
CA LYS A 225 -38.28 33.21 12.05
C LYS A 225 -37.06 33.75 11.28
N ILE A 226 -36.83 35.04 11.29
CA ILE A 226 -35.70 35.70 10.64
C ILE A 226 -34.38 35.20 11.21
N ASN A 227 -34.27 35.10 12.53
CA ASN A 227 -33.06 34.54 13.17
C ASN A 227 -32.77 33.10 12.73
N ARG A 228 -33.82 32.27 12.56
CA ARG A 228 -33.62 30.88 12.02
C ARG A 228 -33.13 30.91 10.58
N ILE A 229 -33.59 31.81 9.72
CA ILE A 229 -33.13 31.95 8.34
C ILE A 229 -31.67 32.42 8.32
N GLU A 230 -31.31 33.37 9.16
CA GLU A 230 -29.93 33.88 9.32
C GLU A 230 -28.98 32.77 9.74
N ILE A 231 -29.34 31.98 10.75
CA ILE A 231 -28.56 30.86 11.21
C ILE A 231 -28.40 29.84 10.10
N GLY A 232 -29.48 29.55 9.33
CA GLY A 232 -29.42 28.63 8.19
C GLY A 232 -28.45 29.10 7.10
N ALA A 233 -28.57 30.39 6.70
CA ALA A 233 -27.72 30.99 5.68
C ALA A 233 -26.24 31.03 6.11
N LYS A 234 -25.93 31.43 7.35
CA LYS A 234 -24.57 31.42 7.91
C LYS A 234 -24.01 29.98 7.99
N THR A 235 -24.84 29.00 8.32
CA THR A 235 -24.44 27.61 8.35
C THR A 235 -24.04 27.10 6.97
N ILE A 236 -24.82 27.45 5.94
CA ILE A 236 -24.51 27.08 4.54
C ILE A 236 -23.19 27.71 4.11
N SER A 237 -22.99 29.03 4.36
CA SER A 237 -21.73 29.73 4.05
C SER A 237 -20.51 29.03 4.68
N ASN A 238 -20.58 28.75 5.97
CA ASN A 238 -19.48 28.10 6.68
C ASN A 238 -19.15 26.69 6.11
N ILE A 239 -20.18 25.93 5.73
CA ILE A 239 -19.99 24.60 5.13
C ILE A 239 -19.23 24.70 3.81
N TYR A 240 -19.60 25.64 2.96
CA TYR A 240 -18.94 25.83 1.67
C TYR A 240 -17.51 26.35 1.82
N GLU A 241 -17.25 27.23 2.77
CA GLU A 241 -15.90 27.67 3.11
C GLU A 241 -15.03 26.49 3.57
N ASP A 242 -15.56 25.65 4.45
CA ASP A 242 -14.86 24.46 4.94
C ASP A 242 -14.57 23.46 3.79
N LEU A 243 -15.56 23.25 2.92
CA LEU A 243 -15.42 22.36 1.76
C LEU A 243 -14.35 22.88 0.77
N THR A 244 -14.41 24.19 0.48
CA THR A 244 -13.40 24.86 -0.37
C THR A 244 -12.00 24.74 0.23
N PHE A 245 -11.88 24.99 1.53
CA PHE A 245 -10.59 24.87 2.21
C PHE A 245 -10.00 23.45 2.08
N VAL A 246 -10.80 22.41 2.32
CA VAL A 246 -10.35 21.01 2.24
C VAL A 246 -9.98 20.60 0.81
N THR A 247 -10.73 21.11 -0.18
CA THR A 247 -10.51 20.75 -1.59
C THR A 247 -9.32 21.50 -2.20
N LEU A 248 -9.17 22.78 -1.87
CA LEU A 248 -8.16 23.66 -2.46
C LEU A 248 -6.90 23.83 -1.59
N ASN A 249 -6.82 23.21 -0.42
CA ASN A 249 -5.72 23.43 0.53
C ASN A 249 -4.32 23.27 -0.11
N ASN A 250 -4.16 22.31 -1.02
CA ASN A 250 -2.89 22.09 -1.74
C ASN A 250 -2.59 23.15 -2.83
N GLN A 251 -3.56 23.98 -3.20
CA GLN A 251 -3.45 25.02 -4.24
C GLN A 251 -3.35 26.43 -3.65
N ILE A 252 -3.67 26.61 -2.36
CA ILE A 252 -3.62 27.92 -1.69
C ILE A 252 -2.18 28.16 -1.25
N ILE A 253 -1.54 29.16 -1.86
CA ILE A 253 -0.22 29.64 -1.43
C ILE A 253 -0.40 30.25 -0.03
N SER A 254 0.32 29.69 0.96
CA SER A 254 0.32 30.19 2.32
C SER A 254 1.12 31.48 2.41
N ASN A 255 0.53 32.52 2.98
CA ASN A 255 1.24 33.77 3.28
C ASN A 255 1.82 33.67 4.71
N ASN A 256 2.94 32.96 4.82
CA ASN A 256 3.58 32.71 6.11
C ASN A 256 4.31 33.96 6.62
N GLU A 257 4.01 34.35 7.84
CA GLU A 257 4.63 35.46 8.56
C GLU A 257 4.85 35.11 10.04
N ASN A 258 5.64 35.90 10.74
CA ASN A 258 5.86 35.70 12.16
C ASN A 258 4.73 36.33 12.93
N ILE A 259 3.71 35.55 13.32
CA ILE A 259 2.47 36.00 13.94
C ILE A 259 2.52 35.87 15.46
N ASN A 260 1.90 36.82 16.18
CA ASN A 260 1.68 36.74 17.62
C ASN A 260 0.44 35.86 17.90
N LEU A 261 0.70 34.55 18.18
CA LEU A 261 -0.35 33.57 18.44
C LEU A 261 -1.17 33.93 19.70
N SER A 262 -0.54 34.54 20.70
CA SER A 262 -1.22 34.96 21.94
C SER A 262 -2.35 35.95 21.66
N ASN A 263 -2.08 36.95 20.81
CA ASN A 263 -3.09 37.97 20.43
C ASN A 263 -4.20 37.35 19.58
N ILE A 264 -3.87 36.51 18.61
CA ILE A 264 -4.87 35.84 17.79
C ILE A 264 -5.75 34.95 18.65
N LEU A 265 -5.19 34.16 19.55
CA LEU A 265 -5.97 33.27 20.42
C LEU A 265 -6.90 34.05 21.35
N LYS A 266 -6.46 35.18 21.95
CA LYS A 266 -7.29 36.03 22.76
C LYS A 266 -8.49 36.57 21.97
N GLN A 267 -8.24 37.09 20.77
CA GLN A 267 -9.32 37.58 19.88
C GLN A 267 -10.33 36.48 19.51
N ARG A 268 -9.85 35.27 19.23
CA ARG A 268 -10.75 34.16 18.90
C ARG A 268 -11.56 33.70 20.11
N VAL A 269 -10.96 33.61 21.29
CA VAL A 269 -11.65 33.26 22.54
C VAL A 269 -12.73 34.32 22.84
N ASP A 270 -12.44 35.61 22.72
CA ASP A 270 -13.41 36.69 22.95
C ASP A 270 -14.58 36.58 21.97
N PHE A 271 -14.31 36.29 20.70
CA PHE A 271 -15.37 36.08 19.70
C PHE A 271 -16.29 34.90 20.07
N PHE A 272 -15.71 33.76 20.45
CA PHE A 272 -16.48 32.57 20.81
C PHE A 272 -17.15 32.65 22.19
N ASN A 273 -16.70 33.53 23.07
CA ASN A 273 -17.28 33.72 24.40
C ASN A 273 -18.75 34.15 24.33
N SER A 274 -19.11 34.98 23.36
CA SER A 274 -20.51 35.39 23.15
C SER A 274 -21.41 34.20 22.80
N ILE A 275 -20.90 33.24 22.03
CA ILE A 275 -21.62 32.03 21.63
C ILE A 275 -21.69 31.03 22.80
N ALA A 276 -20.61 30.88 23.57
CA ALA A 276 -20.53 30.01 24.73
C ALA A 276 -21.49 30.41 25.83
N THR A 277 -21.61 31.72 26.07
CA THR A 277 -22.52 32.30 27.09
C THR A 277 -24.00 31.95 26.83
N MET A 278 -24.42 31.84 25.56
CA MET A 278 -25.79 31.39 25.23
C MET A 278 -26.07 29.94 25.68
N LYS A 279 -25.05 29.13 25.80
CA LYS A 279 -25.12 27.75 26.35
C LYS A 279 -24.72 27.66 27.82
N LYS A 280 -24.47 28.79 28.48
CA LYS A 280 -23.96 28.89 29.86
C LYS A 280 -22.61 28.15 30.03
N ILE A 281 -21.76 28.15 28.99
CA ILE A 281 -20.42 27.57 29.01
C ILE A 281 -19.43 28.64 29.42
N GLU A 282 -18.53 28.33 30.35
CA GLU A 282 -17.52 29.27 30.86
C GLU A 282 -16.15 28.96 30.23
N PHE A 283 -15.38 30.02 29.90
CA PHE A 283 -13.99 29.89 29.46
C PHE A 283 -13.02 30.09 30.60
N GLU A 284 -12.11 29.11 30.79
CA GLU A 284 -10.92 29.23 31.64
C GLU A 284 -9.70 29.42 30.73
N THR A 285 -9.06 30.59 30.77
CA THR A 285 -7.95 30.90 29.86
C THR A 285 -6.64 31.10 30.61
N TYR A 286 -5.60 30.38 30.14
CA TYR A 286 -4.23 30.52 30.60
C TYR A 286 -3.33 30.73 29.38
N ILE A 287 -3.32 31.98 28.89
CA ILE A 287 -2.63 32.33 27.64
C ILE A 287 -1.35 33.07 28.00
N LYS A 288 -0.20 32.41 27.76
CA LYS A 288 1.13 33.02 27.89
C LYS A 288 1.27 34.11 26.81
N ASP A 289 1.68 35.33 27.21
CA ASP A 289 1.94 36.41 26.29
C ASP A 289 3.15 36.20 25.41
N ASP A 290 3.18 36.91 24.28
CA ASP A 290 4.30 36.97 23.34
C ASP A 290 4.81 35.62 22.81
N ILE A 291 3.87 34.74 22.48
CA ILE A 291 4.15 33.52 21.75
C ILE A 291 4.03 33.79 20.26
N PHE A 292 5.15 33.65 19.55
CA PHE A 292 5.23 33.84 18.10
C PHE A 292 5.44 32.51 17.40
N ILE A 293 4.78 32.34 16.26
CA ILE A 293 4.96 31.18 15.35
C ILE A 293 5.01 31.68 13.91
N PHE A 294 5.74 30.95 13.05
CA PHE A 294 5.85 31.26 11.62
C PHE A 294 4.81 30.48 10.82
N CYS A 295 3.68 31.10 10.51
CA CYS A 295 2.59 30.48 9.77
C CYS A 295 1.63 31.51 9.16
N ASP A 296 0.65 31.05 8.38
CA ASP A 296 -0.41 31.89 7.82
C ASP A 296 -1.48 32.20 8.88
N THR A 297 -1.75 33.50 9.09
CA THR A 297 -2.74 33.98 10.07
C THR A 297 -4.14 33.41 9.84
N LYS A 298 -4.58 33.27 8.57
CA LYS A 298 -5.92 32.76 8.26
C LYS A 298 -6.01 31.25 8.56
N LYS A 299 -4.98 30.50 8.24
CA LYS A 299 -4.93 29.06 8.51
C LYS A 299 -4.93 28.76 9.99
N ILE A 300 -4.09 29.47 10.78
CA ILE A 300 -4.06 29.24 12.22
C ILE A 300 -5.35 29.69 12.92
N SER A 301 -5.96 30.79 12.48
CA SER A 301 -7.28 31.22 12.98
C SER A 301 -8.33 30.14 12.68
N LYS A 302 -8.35 29.57 11.46
CA LYS A 302 -9.26 28.49 11.07
C LYS A 302 -9.10 27.24 11.91
N LEU A 303 -7.85 26.88 12.26
CA LEU A 303 -7.53 25.77 13.16
C LEU A 303 -8.11 26.03 14.56
N ILE A 304 -7.85 27.19 15.14
CA ILE A 304 -8.36 27.58 16.46
C ILE A 304 -9.88 27.59 16.47
N ASP A 305 -10.50 28.15 15.45
CA ASP A 305 -11.97 28.26 15.31
C ASP A 305 -12.64 26.89 15.27
N ASN A 306 -12.07 25.93 14.53
CA ASN A 306 -12.58 24.58 14.49
C ASN A 306 -12.51 23.88 15.84
N LEU A 307 -11.44 24.09 16.59
CA LEU A 307 -11.28 23.51 17.93
C LEU A 307 -12.24 24.14 18.93
N LEU A 308 -12.36 25.49 18.98
CA LEU A 308 -13.26 26.20 19.87
C LEU A 308 -14.72 25.92 19.55
N SER A 309 -15.08 25.92 18.26
CA SER A 309 -16.44 25.60 17.81
C SER A 309 -16.85 24.19 18.23
N ASN A 310 -15.95 23.20 18.08
CA ASN A 310 -16.20 21.83 18.52
C ASN A 310 -16.34 21.73 20.04
N ALA A 311 -15.47 22.40 20.81
CA ALA A 311 -15.55 22.44 22.28
C ALA A 311 -16.88 23.05 22.79
N ILE A 312 -17.41 24.05 22.11
CA ILE A 312 -18.74 24.63 22.44
C ILE A 312 -19.86 23.69 21.99
N LYS A 313 -19.76 23.16 20.80
CA LYS A 313 -20.79 22.38 20.12
C LYS A 313 -21.11 21.08 20.86
N TYR A 314 -20.09 20.36 21.27
CA TYR A 314 -20.18 19.04 21.94
C TYR A 314 -20.17 19.15 23.48
N ASN A 315 -20.09 20.36 24.04
CA ASN A 315 -20.16 20.57 25.47
C ASN A 315 -21.59 20.40 26.02
N LYS A 316 -21.67 20.12 27.31
CA LYS A 316 -22.90 20.15 28.07
C LYS A 316 -23.26 21.61 28.46
N ILE A 317 -24.54 21.87 28.71
CA ILE A 317 -25.01 23.16 29.25
C ILE A 317 -24.39 23.37 30.63
N GLY A 318 -23.82 24.53 30.89
CA GLY A 318 -23.13 24.85 32.13
C GLY A 318 -21.77 24.18 32.27
N GLY A 319 -21.20 23.72 31.15
CA GLY A 319 -19.85 23.16 31.13
C GLY A 319 -18.73 24.19 31.06
N THR A 320 -17.48 23.77 31.03
CA THR A 320 -16.31 24.63 30.92
C THR A 320 -15.48 24.30 29.69
N ILE A 321 -14.76 25.32 29.18
CA ILE A 321 -13.75 25.15 28.13
C ILE A 321 -12.45 25.77 28.65
N LYS A 322 -11.42 24.93 28.81
CA LYS A 322 -10.11 25.35 29.25
C LYS A 322 -9.17 25.54 28.07
N VAL A 323 -8.62 26.74 27.91
CA VAL A 323 -7.71 27.14 26.84
C VAL A 323 -6.35 27.45 27.46
N VAL A 324 -5.32 26.69 27.08
CA VAL A 324 -3.97 26.88 27.63
C VAL A 324 -2.97 27.04 26.47
N LEU A 325 -2.27 28.19 26.44
CA LEU A 325 -1.17 28.48 25.52
C LEU A 325 0.14 28.54 26.29
N THR A 326 1.08 27.71 25.90
CA THR A 326 2.46 27.69 26.40
C THR A 326 3.45 28.05 25.29
N LYS A 327 4.74 28.07 25.58
CA LYS A 327 5.78 28.35 24.57
C LYS A 327 5.71 27.40 23.36
N ASN A 328 5.36 26.13 23.56
CA ASN A 328 5.49 25.09 22.53
C ASN A 328 4.17 24.31 22.33
N SER A 329 3.04 24.77 22.88
CA SER A 329 1.77 24.06 22.71
C SER A 329 0.55 24.92 22.98
N LEU A 330 -0.51 24.63 22.23
CA LEU A 330 -1.89 25.08 22.46
C LEU A 330 -2.72 23.86 22.87
N SER A 331 -3.47 23.94 23.96
CA SER A 331 -4.47 22.93 24.30
C SER A 331 -5.84 23.55 24.55
N ILE A 332 -6.88 22.89 24.04
CA ILE A 332 -8.28 23.22 24.25
C ILE A 332 -8.94 21.97 24.82
N GLU A 333 -9.56 22.11 25.98
CA GLU A 333 -10.17 21.04 26.74
C GLU A 333 -11.60 21.42 27.11
N ASP A 334 -12.57 20.57 26.80
CA ASP A 334 -13.99 20.75 27.13
C ASP A 334 -14.45 19.70 28.15
N THR A 335 -15.56 20.00 28.83
CA THR A 335 -16.23 19.07 29.76
C THR A 335 -17.46 18.42 29.16
N GLY A 336 -17.47 18.23 27.84
CA GLY A 336 -18.60 17.77 27.07
C GLY A 336 -18.79 16.25 27.07
N LYS A 337 -19.48 15.75 26.04
CA LYS A 337 -19.85 14.32 25.90
C LYS A 337 -18.67 13.37 25.78
N GLY A 338 -17.49 13.88 25.38
CA GLY A 338 -16.33 13.04 25.09
C GLY A 338 -16.49 12.16 23.85
N ILE A 339 -15.46 11.36 23.57
CA ILE A 339 -15.33 10.50 22.41
C ILE A 339 -14.87 9.12 22.90
N SER A 340 -15.46 8.03 22.38
CA SER A 340 -15.03 6.67 22.71
C SER A 340 -13.64 6.38 22.12
N LYS A 341 -12.89 5.48 22.75
CA LYS A 341 -11.54 5.11 22.30
C LYS A 341 -11.52 4.58 20.87
N GLU A 342 -12.53 3.82 20.49
CA GLU A 342 -12.68 3.25 19.13
C GLU A 342 -12.81 4.32 18.04
N ASN A 343 -13.33 5.50 18.40
CA ASN A 343 -13.58 6.59 17.48
C ASN A 343 -12.41 7.60 17.38
N ILE A 344 -11.43 7.52 18.28
CA ILE A 344 -10.28 8.45 18.30
C ILE A 344 -9.40 8.27 17.05
N ASP A 345 -9.19 7.04 16.61
CA ASP A 345 -8.33 6.75 15.46
C ASP A 345 -8.86 7.33 14.14
N ASN A 346 -10.19 7.42 13.99
CA ASN A 346 -10.86 7.93 12.80
C ASN A 346 -11.35 9.39 12.97
N LEU A 347 -10.91 10.07 14.03
CA LEU A 347 -11.39 11.40 14.41
C LEU A 347 -11.10 12.49 13.38
N PHE A 348 -10.04 12.32 12.62
CA PHE A 348 -9.56 13.28 11.62
C PHE A 348 -9.98 12.93 10.19
N ASP A 349 -10.72 11.84 9.99
CA ASP A 349 -11.18 11.42 8.67
C ASP A 349 -12.28 12.35 8.16
N ARG A 350 -12.30 12.55 6.84
CA ARG A 350 -13.30 13.40 6.18
C ARG A 350 -14.70 12.82 6.36
N TYR A 351 -15.68 13.68 6.64
CA TYR A 351 -17.10 13.33 6.78
C TYR A 351 -17.42 12.40 7.95
N THR A 352 -16.48 12.19 8.87
CA THR A 352 -16.69 11.35 10.05
C THR A 352 -17.46 12.14 11.11
N ARG A 353 -18.58 11.55 11.58
CA ARG A 353 -19.44 12.11 12.63
C ARG A 353 -19.85 11.01 13.57
N PHE A 354 -19.51 11.16 14.84
CA PHE A 354 -19.86 10.22 15.91
C PHE A 354 -21.22 10.56 16.56
N ASP A 355 -21.65 11.83 16.50
CA ASP A 355 -22.97 12.28 16.95
C ASP A 355 -23.71 12.96 15.79
N LYS A 356 -24.77 12.31 15.29
CA LYS A 356 -25.63 12.82 14.22
C LYS A 356 -26.66 13.85 14.71
N SER A 357 -26.89 13.94 16.03
CA SER A 357 -27.86 14.88 16.63
C SER A 357 -27.36 16.33 16.62
N VAL A 358 -26.05 16.54 16.51
CA VAL A 358 -25.43 17.87 16.50
C VAL A 358 -25.05 18.23 15.06
N GLY A 359 -25.52 19.34 14.52
CA GLY A 359 -25.31 19.79 13.14
C GLY A 359 -23.83 19.90 12.75
N GLY A 360 -23.48 19.73 11.47
CA GLY A 360 -22.14 19.88 10.89
C GLY A 360 -21.78 18.70 9.97
N PHE A 361 -20.75 18.87 9.11
CA PHE A 361 -20.42 17.92 8.02
C PHE A 361 -19.25 16.98 8.35
N GLY A 362 -18.66 17.07 9.55
CA GLY A 362 -17.50 16.25 9.91
C GLY A 362 -16.20 16.66 9.20
N ILE A 363 -16.06 17.92 8.85
CA ILE A 363 -14.90 18.46 8.11
C ILE A 363 -13.94 19.21 9.04
N GLY A 364 -14.43 19.79 10.15
CA GLY A 364 -13.65 20.72 10.99
C GLY A 364 -12.36 20.12 11.56
N LEU A 365 -12.38 18.88 12.09
CA LEU A 365 -11.17 18.24 12.60
C LEU A 365 -10.24 17.77 11.49
N ASN A 366 -10.77 17.45 10.30
CA ASN A 366 -9.94 17.21 9.13
C ASN A 366 -9.16 18.48 8.72
N ILE A 367 -9.79 19.67 8.79
CA ILE A 367 -9.10 20.97 8.58
C ILE A 367 -7.97 21.15 9.59
N VAL A 368 -8.22 20.86 10.87
CA VAL A 368 -7.18 20.91 11.92
C VAL A 368 -5.99 20.00 11.57
N SER A 369 -6.27 18.77 11.14
CA SER A 369 -5.24 17.82 10.73
C SER A 369 -4.45 18.28 9.51
N LEU A 370 -5.12 18.85 8.48
CA LEU A 370 -4.46 19.36 7.28
C LEU A 370 -3.50 20.51 7.61
N ILE A 371 -3.96 21.48 8.42
CA ILE A 371 -3.13 22.62 8.83
C ILE A 371 -1.96 22.15 9.70
N ALA A 372 -2.20 21.28 10.66
CA ALA A 372 -1.15 20.75 11.52
C ALA A 372 -0.09 20.00 10.70
N LYS A 373 -0.49 19.24 9.68
CA LYS A 373 0.41 18.52 8.79
C LYS A 373 1.25 19.44 7.90
N GLU A 374 0.68 20.57 7.47
CA GLU A 374 1.38 21.57 6.67
C GLU A 374 2.52 22.24 7.44
N TYR A 375 2.32 22.46 8.76
CA TYR A 375 3.29 23.14 9.64
C TYR A 375 4.09 22.16 10.55
N ASP A 376 4.01 20.86 10.29
CA ASP A 376 4.64 19.80 11.10
C ASP A 376 4.27 19.83 12.59
N PHE A 377 3.05 20.31 12.89
CA PHE A 377 2.52 20.31 14.25
C PHE A 377 2.05 18.92 14.65
N LYS A 378 2.33 18.53 15.88
CA LYS A 378 1.84 17.26 16.46
C LYS A 378 0.51 17.48 17.17
N ILE A 379 -0.48 16.66 16.84
CA ILE A 379 -1.80 16.69 17.48
C ILE A 379 -1.89 15.50 18.45
N GLU A 380 -2.26 15.78 19.69
CA GLU A 380 -2.58 14.81 20.73
C GLU A 380 -4.03 14.98 21.16
N VAL A 381 -4.79 13.90 21.19
CA VAL A 381 -6.19 13.88 21.62
C VAL A 381 -6.33 12.94 22.82
N SER A 382 -6.95 13.45 23.86
CA SER A 382 -7.34 12.66 25.02
C SER A 382 -8.82 12.89 25.26
N SER A 383 -9.63 11.84 25.30
CA SER A 383 -11.06 11.96 25.49
C SER A 383 -11.61 10.76 26.27
N SER A 384 -12.65 11.00 27.05
CA SER A 384 -13.42 9.98 27.75
C SER A 384 -14.91 10.34 27.70
N ILE A 385 -15.75 9.36 27.49
CA ILE A 385 -17.22 9.55 27.41
C ILE A 385 -17.70 10.22 28.71
N ASP A 386 -18.57 11.22 28.58
CA ASP A 386 -19.20 12.03 29.65
C ASP A 386 -18.22 12.83 30.54
N VAL A 387 -16.92 12.80 30.24
CA VAL A 387 -15.89 13.57 30.93
C VAL A 387 -15.51 14.80 30.12
N GLY A 388 -15.26 14.61 28.79
CA GLY A 388 -14.88 15.66 27.85
C GLY A 388 -13.76 15.27 26.90
N THR A 389 -13.30 16.26 26.14
CA THR A 389 -12.23 16.07 25.12
C THR A 389 -11.15 17.15 25.30
N LYS A 390 -9.92 16.72 25.23
CA LYS A 390 -8.73 17.59 25.19
C LYS A 390 -7.98 17.38 23.89
N VAL A 391 -7.83 18.44 23.12
CA VAL A 391 -6.97 18.49 21.94
C VAL A 391 -5.76 19.36 22.23
N LYS A 392 -4.57 18.82 22.03
CA LYS A 392 -3.31 19.52 22.23
C LYS A 392 -2.49 19.52 20.94
N ILE A 393 -2.04 20.69 20.54
CA ILE A 393 -1.19 20.93 19.38
C ILE A 393 0.18 21.36 19.87
N ARG A 394 1.26 20.75 19.35
CA ARG A 394 2.64 21.07 19.68
C ARG A 394 3.43 21.41 18.42
N TRP A 395 4.32 22.38 18.53
CA TRP A 395 5.26 22.82 17.49
C TRP A 395 6.68 22.88 18.00
#